data_56cfe020f876258077c173244dae037b
#
_entry.id   56cfe020f876258077c173244dae037b
#
_cell.length_a   1.000
_cell.length_b   1.000
_cell.length_c   1.000
_cell.angle_alpha   90.00
_cell.angle_beta   90.00
_cell.angle_gamma   90.00
#
_symmetry.space_group_name_H-M   'P 1'
#
loop_
_entity.id
_entity.type
_entity.pdbx_description
1 polymer ?
#
loop_
_entity_poly.entity_id
_entity_poly.type
_entity_poly.pdbx_seq_one_letter_code
_entity_poly.pdbx_strand_id
1 'polypeptide(L)'
;KIKAVDNQMVVSAATSAKNDAIGKIAMPSVGLKLPIFEGLNNEDLVRGAGTMKQGEQMGAEGNYALAGHHMKDAKLLFGPLADAKLGDKIYVTDEKKVYVYTTTLKTVVNKSEVQYIYDEPGKKMITLVTCASGEDGEVDRTIIQGELAEVLDATKENLKYFN
;
A
#
# COMPACT_ATOMS: atom_id res chain seq x y z
N LYS A 1 -10.29 -12.75 -6.72
CA LYS A 1 -8.90 -13.16 -6.60
C LYS A 1 -7.97 -12.18 -7.26
N ILE A 2 -6.87 -11.93 -6.60
CA ILE A 2 -5.85 -11.03 -7.11
C ILE A 2 -4.89 -11.84 -7.97
N LYS A 3 -4.67 -11.38 -9.19
CA LYS A 3 -3.71 -12.01 -10.09
C LYS A 3 -2.41 -11.21 -10.09
N ALA A 4 -1.30 -11.89 -10.28
CA ALA A 4 -0.06 -11.18 -10.54
C ALA A 4 -0.18 -10.43 -11.86
N VAL A 5 0.45 -9.27 -11.97
CA VAL A 5 0.34 -8.43 -13.16
C VAL A 5 1.69 -8.32 -13.85
N ASP A 6 1.65 -8.07 -15.15
CA ASP A 6 2.87 -7.85 -15.93
C ASP A 6 2.87 -6.41 -16.48
N ASN A 7 3.96 -6.05 -17.16
CA ASN A 7 4.12 -4.68 -17.67
C ASN A 7 3.04 -4.31 -18.68
N GLN A 8 2.58 -5.26 -19.47
CA GLN A 8 1.56 -5.01 -20.46
C GLN A 8 0.22 -4.68 -19.80
N MET A 9 -0.13 -5.39 -18.73
CA MET A 9 -1.35 -5.09 -17.99
C MET A 9 -1.30 -3.69 -17.38
N VAL A 10 -0.15 -3.29 -16.85
CA VAL A 10 0.03 -1.96 -16.28
C VAL A 10 -0.15 -0.89 -17.35
N VAL A 11 0.45 -1.07 -18.53
CA VAL A 11 0.31 -0.11 -19.62
C VAL A 11 -1.14 -0.01 -20.09
N SER A 12 -1.81 -1.13 -20.26
CA SER A 12 -3.21 -1.15 -20.69
C SER A 12 -4.10 -0.43 -19.67
N ALA A 13 -3.93 -0.70 -18.39
CA ALA A 13 -4.73 -0.09 -17.34
C ALA A 13 -4.48 1.42 -17.25
N ALA A 14 -3.24 1.85 -17.47
CA ALA A 14 -2.90 3.28 -17.39
C ALA A 14 -3.60 4.10 -18.46
N THR A 15 -3.96 3.50 -19.60
CA THR A 15 -4.65 4.21 -20.69
C THR A 15 -6.16 4.15 -20.59
N SER A 16 -6.71 3.32 -19.71
CA SER A 16 -8.16 3.18 -19.57
C SER A 16 -8.57 3.61 -18.16
N ALA A 17 -8.73 4.92 -17.97
CA ALA A 17 -9.10 5.45 -16.66
C ALA A 17 -10.45 4.89 -16.23
N LYS A 18 -10.49 4.17 -15.11
CA LYS A 18 -11.69 3.54 -14.61
C LYS A 18 -12.20 4.21 -13.34
N ASN A 19 -11.38 4.24 -12.32
CA ASN A 19 -11.77 4.80 -11.03
C ASN A 19 -10.81 5.90 -10.63
N ASP A 20 -11.31 6.85 -9.87
CA ASP A 20 -10.46 7.89 -9.31
C ASP A 20 -9.76 7.37 -8.07
N ALA A 21 -8.54 7.82 -7.86
CA ALA A 21 -7.81 7.51 -6.65
C ALA A 21 -8.45 8.22 -5.46
N ILE A 22 -8.49 7.54 -4.32
CA ILE A 22 -8.99 8.12 -3.07
C ILE A 22 -7.87 8.73 -2.24
N GLY A 23 -6.62 8.51 -2.65
CA GLY A 23 -5.46 9.04 -1.95
C GLY A 23 -4.18 8.57 -2.60
N LYS A 24 -3.08 8.77 -1.89
CA LYS A 24 -1.75 8.38 -2.36
C LYS A 24 -0.94 7.79 -1.22
N ILE A 25 0.00 6.90 -1.56
CA ILE A 25 0.97 6.35 -0.62
C ILE A 25 2.37 6.61 -1.15
N ALA A 26 3.28 6.93 -0.25
CA ALA A 26 4.69 7.09 -0.60
C ALA A 26 5.56 6.50 0.51
N MET A 27 6.64 5.87 0.09
CA MET A 27 7.64 5.35 1.01
C MET A 27 9.00 5.69 0.41
N PRO A 28 9.48 6.93 0.69
CA PRO A 28 10.67 7.46 0.00
C PRO A 28 11.92 6.62 0.15
N SER A 29 12.08 5.94 1.30
CA SER A 29 13.28 5.14 1.56
C SER A 29 13.46 4.01 0.55
N VAL A 30 12.37 3.57 -0.10
CA VAL A 30 12.43 2.51 -1.11
C VAL A 30 11.93 2.98 -2.47
N GLY A 31 11.63 4.28 -2.60
CA GLY A 31 11.21 4.85 -3.88
C GLY A 31 9.78 4.52 -4.29
N LEU A 32 8.93 4.16 -3.35
CA LEU A 32 7.55 3.79 -3.64
C LEU A 32 6.65 5.03 -3.65
N LYS A 33 5.85 5.19 -4.70
CA LYS A 33 4.85 6.24 -4.84
C LYS A 33 3.71 5.68 -5.68
N LEU A 34 2.52 5.60 -5.09
CA LEU A 34 1.38 5.00 -5.78
C LEU A 34 0.08 5.71 -5.40
N PRO A 35 -0.89 5.73 -6.31
CA PRO A 35 -2.26 6.11 -5.94
C PRO A 35 -2.89 4.99 -5.12
N ILE A 36 -3.90 5.34 -4.33
CA ILE A 36 -4.70 4.40 -3.55
C ILE A 36 -6.12 4.40 -4.10
N PHE A 37 -6.67 3.21 -4.31
CA PHE A 37 -8.03 3.04 -4.79
C PHE A 37 -8.88 2.32 -3.74
N GLU A 38 -10.19 2.50 -3.82
CA GLU A 38 -11.11 1.77 -2.95
C GLU A 38 -11.31 0.35 -3.49
N GLY A 39 -11.04 -0.65 -2.64
CA GLY A 39 -11.28 -2.04 -2.98
C GLY A 39 -10.14 -2.73 -3.72
N LEU A 40 -10.37 -3.97 -4.10
CA LEU A 40 -9.35 -4.84 -4.69
C LEU A 40 -9.67 -5.20 -6.15
N ASN A 41 -10.14 -4.23 -6.91
CA ASN A 41 -10.42 -4.40 -8.33
C ASN A 41 -9.09 -4.57 -9.08
N ASN A 42 -8.98 -5.60 -9.91
CA ASN A 42 -7.72 -5.88 -10.63
C ASN A 42 -7.30 -4.72 -11.53
N GLU A 43 -8.24 -4.02 -12.14
CA GLU A 43 -7.90 -2.87 -12.99
C GLU A 43 -7.26 -1.74 -12.19
N ASP A 44 -7.68 -1.55 -10.94
CA ASP A 44 -7.07 -0.55 -10.08
C ASP A 44 -5.73 -1.02 -9.54
N LEU A 45 -5.60 -2.32 -9.23
CA LEU A 45 -4.37 -2.85 -8.65
C LEU A 45 -3.19 -2.86 -9.61
N VAL A 46 -3.43 -2.79 -10.93
CA VAL A 46 -2.34 -2.61 -11.88
C VAL A 46 -1.87 -1.16 -11.95
N ARG A 47 -2.61 -0.23 -11.32
CA ARG A 47 -2.28 1.20 -11.27
C ARG A 47 -1.73 1.63 -9.92
N GLY A 48 -2.08 0.94 -8.84
CA GLY A 48 -1.66 1.33 -7.51
C GLY A 48 -2.11 0.35 -6.44
N ALA A 49 -2.30 0.87 -5.24
CA ALA A 49 -2.73 0.08 -4.09
C ALA A 49 -4.25 0.14 -3.92
N GLY A 50 -4.82 -0.88 -3.30
CA GLY A 50 -6.25 -0.92 -3.02
C GLY A 50 -6.53 -1.20 -1.55
N THR A 51 -7.63 -0.65 -1.03
CA THR A 51 -8.04 -0.91 0.34
C THR A 51 -8.58 -2.33 0.47
N MET A 52 -8.20 -3.00 1.55
CA MET A 52 -8.56 -4.41 1.76
C MET A 52 -9.84 -4.59 2.55
N LYS A 53 -10.25 -3.58 3.31
CA LYS A 53 -11.44 -3.64 4.14
C LYS A 53 -12.35 -2.48 3.82
N GLN A 54 -13.65 -2.76 3.80
CA GLN A 54 -14.64 -1.73 3.54
C GLN A 54 -14.72 -0.76 4.72
N GLY A 55 -14.74 0.54 4.43
CA GLY A 55 -14.92 1.56 5.45
C GLY A 55 -13.68 1.91 6.26
N GLU A 56 -12.52 1.32 5.95
CA GLU A 56 -11.29 1.70 6.65
C GLU A 56 -10.86 3.11 6.26
N GLN A 57 -10.24 3.82 7.19
CA GLN A 57 -9.81 5.20 6.97
C GLN A 57 -8.38 5.41 7.43
N MET A 58 -7.59 6.10 6.61
CA MET A 58 -6.20 6.39 6.96
C MET A 58 -6.16 7.32 8.17
N GLY A 59 -5.20 7.08 9.05
CA GLY A 59 -5.00 7.90 10.24
C GLY A 59 -5.96 7.62 11.37
N ALA A 60 -6.97 6.76 11.16
CA ALA A 60 -7.97 6.47 12.19
C ALA A 60 -7.52 5.30 13.06
N GLU A 61 -8.17 5.17 14.21
CA GLU A 61 -8.00 3.99 15.06
C GLU A 61 -8.40 2.76 14.27
N GLY A 62 -7.60 1.71 14.35
CA GLY A 62 -7.77 0.49 13.59
C GLY A 62 -6.56 0.22 12.71
N ASN A 63 -6.77 -0.52 11.64
CA ASN A 63 -5.69 -0.94 10.76
C ASN A 63 -6.05 -0.60 9.31
N TYR A 64 -5.39 0.41 8.76
CA TYR A 64 -5.59 0.81 7.38
C TYR A 64 -4.81 -0.16 6.48
N ALA A 65 -5.49 -1.13 5.91
CA ALA A 65 -4.86 -2.22 5.18
C ALA A 65 -4.94 -1.98 3.68
N LEU A 66 -3.79 -2.04 3.01
CA LEU A 66 -3.67 -1.85 1.57
C LEU A 66 -3.00 -3.07 0.94
N ALA A 67 -3.49 -3.46 -0.23
CA ALA A 67 -2.87 -4.51 -1.01
C ALA A 67 -2.30 -3.94 -2.29
N GLY A 68 -1.25 -4.54 -2.78
CA GLY A 68 -0.65 -4.17 -4.04
C GLY A 68 0.10 -5.35 -4.63
N HIS A 69 0.34 -5.30 -5.93
CA HIS A 69 1.05 -6.37 -6.61
C HIS A 69 2.57 -6.19 -6.51
N HIS A 70 3.28 -7.30 -6.41
CA HIS A 70 4.71 -7.34 -6.54
C HIS A 70 4.99 -7.83 -7.97
N MET A 71 5.35 -6.90 -8.85
CA MET A 71 5.60 -7.20 -10.25
C MET A 71 6.90 -7.97 -10.44
N LYS A 72 7.06 -8.62 -11.60
CA LYS A 72 8.34 -9.19 -11.98
C LYS A 72 9.43 -8.12 -12.03
N ASP A 73 9.07 -6.91 -12.49
CA ASP A 73 9.93 -5.74 -12.33
C ASP A 73 9.74 -5.24 -10.89
N ALA A 74 10.72 -5.51 -10.05
CA ALA A 74 10.65 -5.19 -8.62
C ALA A 74 10.61 -3.70 -8.31
N LYS A 75 10.72 -2.83 -9.32
CA LYS A 75 10.63 -1.38 -9.12
C LYS A 75 9.19 -0.88 -9.22
N LEU A 76 8.25 -1.73 -9.67
CA LEU A 76 6.87 -1.33 -9.90
C LEU A 76 5.96 -1.72 -8.76
N LEU A 77 4.92 -0.93 -8.55
CA LEU A 77 3.86 -1.15 -7.58
C LEU A 77 4.43 -1.41 -6.17
N PHE A 78 4.08 -2.51 -5.52
CA PHE A 78 4.60 -2.85 -4.19
C PHE A 78 5.91 -3.63 -4.22
N GLY A 79 6.53 -3.81 -5.41
CA GLY A 79 7.83 -4.46 -5.48
C GLY A 79 8.87 -3.86 -4.55
N PRO A 80 8.98 -2.52 -4.46
CA PRO A 80 9.98 -1.90 -3.57
C PRO A 80 9.84 -2.27 -2.10
N LEU A 81 8.71 -2.80 -1.66
CA LEU A 81 8.54 -3.21 -0.26
C LEU A 81 9.50 -4.31 0.15
N ALA A 82 10.07 -5.04 -0.79
CA ALA A 82 11.07 -6.05 -0.48
C ALA A 82 12.30 -5.44 0.22
N ASP A 83 12.56 -4.15 -0.03
CA ASP A 83 13.70 -3.45 0.55
C ASP A 83 13.34 -2.62 1.79
N ALA A 84 12.08 -2.63 2.21
CA ALA A 84 11.65 -1.86 3.38
C ALA A 84 12.29 -2.38 4.66
N LYS A 85 12.52 -1.48 5.60
CA LYS A 85 13.17 -1.78 6.88
C LYS A 85 12.37 -1.19 8.02
N LEU A 86 12.55 -1.77 9.21
CA LEU A 86 11.95 -1.21 10.42
C LEU A 86 12.42 0.23 10.59
N GLY A 87 11.51 1.10 10.99
CA GLY A 87 11.80 2.53 11.14
C GLY A 87 11.57 3.36 9.90
N ASP A 88 11.39 2.74 8.73
CA ASP A 88 11.10 3.49 7.51
C ASP A 88 9.76 4.19 7.62
N LYS A 89 9.68 5.40 7.08
CA LYS A 89 8.43 6.17 7.12
C LYS A 89 7.53 5.82 5.96
N ILE A 90 6.24 5.67 6.27
CA ILE A 90 5.19 5.41 5.30
C ILE A 90 4.26 6.62 5.34
N TYR A 91 4.11 7.29 4.20
CA TYR A 91 3.26 8.48 4.09
C TYR A 91 2.02 8.12 3.29
N VAL A 92 0.84 8.50 3.79
CA VAL A 92 -0.41 8.39 3.03
C VAL A 92 -1.15 9.71 3.15
N THR A 93 -1.91 10.05 2.10
CA THR A 93 -2.67 11.29 2.10
C THR A 93 -4.01 11.09 1.40
N ASP A 94 -5.03 11.80 1.91
CA ASP A 94 -6.33 11.95 1.26
C ASP A 94 -6.44 13.33 0.63
N GLU A 95 -5.32 14.05 0.49
CA GLU A 95 -5.19 15.42 -0.01
C GLU A 95 -5.68 16.47 0.99
N LYS A 96 -6.17 16.07 2.15
CA LYS A 96 -6.56 16.97 3.24
C LYS A 96 -5.55 16.97 4.36
N LYS A 97 -5.02 15.78 4.67
CA LYS A 97 -3.98 15.58 5.68
C LYS A 97 -2.94 14.61 5.12
N VAL A 98 -1.77 14.65 5.72
CA VAL A 98 -0.72 13.68 5.45
C VAL A 98 -0.50 12.89 6.74
N TYR A 99 -0.64 11.58 6.65
CA TYR A 99 -0.49 10.68 7.80
C TYR A 99 0.85 9.97 7.68
N VAL A 100 1.66 10.08 8.73
CA VAL A 100 3.01 9.52 8.74
C VAL A 100 3.05 8.35 9.71
N TYR A 101 3.35 7.18 9.18
CA TYR A 101 3.47 5.95 9.98
C TYR A 101 4.94 5.55 10.03
N THR A 102 5.34 4.91 11.13
CA THR A 102 6.68 4.35 11.25
C THR A 102 6.58 2.84 11.16
N THR A 103 7.38 2.22 10.30
CA THR A 103 7.37 0.77 10.10
C THR A 103 7.80 0.07 11.37
N THR A 104 6.95 -0.83 11.88
CA THR A 104 7.20 -1.56 13.12
C THR A 104 7.34 -3.06 12.89
N LEU A 105 6.91 -3.56 11.73
CA LEU A 105 6.98 -4.99 11.42
C LEU A 105 7.22 -5.20 9.93
N LYS A 106 8.07 -6.16 9.62
CA LYS A 106 8.21 -6.68 8.26
C LYS A 106 8.36 -8.19 8.35
N THR A 107 7.51 -8.92 7.64
CA THR A 107 7.56 -10.37 7.66
C THR A 107 6.99 -10.93 6.37
N VAL A 108 7.22 -12.23 6.13
CA VAL A 108 6.65 -12.95 5.00
C VAL A 108 5.82 -14.08 5.57
N VAL A 109 4.55 -14.16 5.17
CA VAL A 109 3.63 -15.16 5.70
C VAL A 109 2.85 -15.80 4.57
N ASN A 110 2.23 -16.94 4.84
CA ASN A 110 1.34 -17.58 3.88
C ASN A 110 0.08 -16.73 3.71
N LYS A 111 -0.49 -16.73 2.51
CA LYS A 111 -1.67 -15.91 2.19
C LYS A 111 -2.88 -16.24 3.06
N SER A 112 -2.89 -17.39 3.74
CA SER A 112 -3.99 -17.75 4.62
C SER A 112 -3.94 -17.05 5.96
N GLU A 113 -2.82 -16.41 6.30
CA GLU A 113 -2.66 -15.69 7.56
C GLU A 113 -3.19 -14.28 7.43
N VAL A 114 -4.49 -14.12 7.64
CA VAL A 114 -5.19 -12.86 7.38
C VAL A 114 -5.29 -11.94 8.58
N GLN A 115 -4.83 -12.38 9.76
CA GLN A 115 -4.97 -11.60 11.00
C GLN A 115 -4.21 -10.27 10.96
N TYR A 116 -3.25 -10.13 10.07
CA TYR A 116 -2.45 -8.91 9.99
C TYR A 116 -3.24 -7.70 9.52
N ILE A 117 -4.39 -7.90 8.87
CA ILE A 117 -5.21 -6.77 8.42
C ILE A 117 -6.32 -6.41 9.40
N TYR A 118 -6.46 -7.17 10.51
CA TYR A 118 -7.52 -6.91 11.48
C TYR A 118 -7.22 -5.66 12.29
N ASP A 119 -8.26 -4.94 12.66
CA ASP A 119 -8.13 -3.78 13.53
C ASP A 119 -7.68 -4.23 14.92
N GLU A 120 -6.82 -3.41 15.54
CA GLU A 120 -6.42 -3.62 16.92
C GLU A 120 -6.91 -2.44 17.75
N PRO A 121 -7.76 -2.69 18.76
CA PRO A 121 -8.30 -1.61 19.59
C PRO A 121 -7.19 -0.76 20.20
N GLY A 122 -7.37 0.56 20.16
CA GLY A 122 -6.42 1.48 20.73
C GLY A 122 -5.19 1.77 19.88
N LYS A 123 -5.09 1.18 18.71
CA LYS A 123 -3.94 1.40 17.82
C LYS A 123 -4.37 2.06 16.53
N LYS A 124 -3.48 2.88 15.97
CA LYS A 124 -3.66 3.51 14.67
C LYS A 124 -2.57 2.97 13.76
N MET A 125 -2.92 1.99 12.93
CA MET A 125 -1.96 1.20 12.17
C MET A 125 -2.19 1.28 10.68
N ILE A 126 -1.13 0.98 9.94
CA ILE A 126 -1.20 0.71 8.50
C ILE A 126 -0.60 -0.68 8.25
N THR A 127 -1.17 -1.41 7.30
CA THR A 127 -0.63 -2.70 6.87
C THR A 127 -0.57 -2.72 5.35
N LEU A 128 0.58 -3.09 4.81
CA LEU A 128 0.78 -3.21 3.37
C LEU A 128 1.02 -4.68 3.08
N VAL A 129 0.26 -5.24 2.13
CA VAL A 129 0.28 -6.68 1.82
C VAL A 129 0.59 -6.87 0.35
N THR A 130 1.56 -7.71 0.03
CA THR A 130 1.88 -8.02 -1.36
C THR A 130 2.43 -9.44 -1.50
N CYS A 131 2.51 -9.93 -2.74
CA CYS A 131 3.21 -11.19 -3.01
C CYS A 131 4.70 -11.00 -2.80
N ALA A 132 5.37 -12.00 -2.24
CA ALA A 132 6.78 -11.88 -1.86
C ALA A 132 7.72 -11.90 -3.07
N SER A 133 7.41 -12.69 -4.10
CA SER A 133 8.33 -12.90 -5.23
C SER A 133 7.86 -12.30 -6.55
N GLY A 134 6.59 -11.95 -6.67
CA GLY A 134 6.03 -11.42 -7.90
C GLY A 134 5.62 -12.47 -8.92
N GLU A 135 5.60 -13.73 -8.54
CA GLU A 135 5.22 -14.81 -9.44
C GLU A 135 3.74 -15.15 -9.35
N ASP A 136 3.15 -15.54 -10.49
CA ASP A 136 1.76 -15.99 -10.54
C ASP A 136 1.59 -17.21 -9.63
N GLY A 137 0.50 -17.22 -8.86
CA GLY A 137 0.23 -18.32 -7.95
C GLY A 137 1.02 -18.25 -6.66
N GLU A 138 1.75 -17.18 -6.43
CA GLU A 138 2.52 -16.99 -5.21
C GLU A 138 1.62 -17.07 -3.99
N VAL A 139 1.96 -17.96 -3.04
CA VAL A 139 1.17 -18.15 -1.83
C VAL A 139 1.71 -17.36 -0.63
N ASP A 140 2.93 -16.85 -0.74
CA ASP A 140 3.51 -16.05 0.33
C ASP A 140 3.21 -14.59 0.12
N ARG A 141 3.10 -13.85 1.22
CA ARG A 141 2.81 -12.42 1.21
C ARG A 141 3.83 -11.69 2.05
N THR A 142 4.37 -10.60 1.52
CA THR A 142 5.17 -9.69 2.33
C THR A 142 4.21 -8.79 3.09
N ILE A 143 4.40 -8.69 4.40
CA ILE A 143 3.59 -7.86 5.28
C ILE A 143 4.48 -6.77 5.86
N ILE A 144 4.07 -5.52 5.66
CA ILE A 144 4.71 -4.36 6.29
C ILE A 144 3.65 -3.73 7.17
N GLN A 145 3.96 -3.52 8.44
CA GLN A 145 3.04 -2.80 9.34
C GLN A 145 3.74 -1.60 9.93
N GLY A 146 2.97 -0.55 10.18
CA GLY A 146 3.46 0.64 10.85
C GLY A 146 2.43 1.19 11.79
N GLU A 147 2.88 2.06 12.70
CA GLU A 147 2.01 2.77 13.63
C GLU A 147 2.09 4.27 13.36
N LEU A 148 0.96 4.95 13.51
CA LEU A 148 0.86 6.37 13.23
C LEU A 148 1.77 7.17 14.16
N ALA A 149 2.65 7.98 13.57
CA ALA A 149 3.61 8.80 14.31
C ALA A 149 3.20 10.27 14.31
N GLU A 150 2.67 10.77 13.20
CA GLU A 150 2.23 12.17 13.13
C GLU A 150 1.18 12.37 12.05
N VAL A 151 0.44 13.46 12.20
CA VAL A 151 -0.55 13.91 11.22
C VAL A 151 -0.17 15.33 10.85
N LEU A 152 0.01 15.57 9.55
CA LEU A 152 0.43 16.88 9.02
C LEU A 152 -0.68 17.44 8.13
N ASP A 153 -0.70 18.76 7.97
CA ASP A 153 -1.59 19.37 6.99
C ASP A 153 -1.10 19.06 5.58
N ALA A 154 -2.02 18.99 4.63
CA ALA A 154 -1.69 18.68 3.23
C ALA A 154 -1.22 19.94 2.50
N THR A 155 -0.12 20.53 2.99
CA THR A 155 0.52 21.68 2.37
C THR A 155 1.36 21.20 1.19
N LYS A 156 1.74 22.15 0.32
CA LYS A 156 2.62 21.84 -0.80
C LYS A 156 3.92 21.19 -0.31
N GLU A 157 4.45 21.68 0.80
CA GLU A 157 5.67 21.13 1.40
C GLU A 157 5.47 19.68 1.84
N ASN A 158 4.35 19.39 2.51
CA ASN A 158 4.09 18.06 3.05
C ASN A 158 3.63 17.06 1.98
N LEU A 159 3.14 17.55 0.84
CA LEU A 159 2.74 16.68 -0.27
C LEU A 159 3.90 16.33 -1.20
N LYS A 160 5.08 16.88 -0.95
CA LYS A 160 6.25 16.62 -1.81
C LYS A 160 6.65 15.15 -1.87
N TYR A 161 6.32 14.38 -0.83
CA TYR A 161 6.68 12.95 -0.77
C TYR A 161 5.96 12.15 -1.85
N PHE A 162 4.85 12.67 -2.37
CA PHE A 162 3.99 11.96 -3.33
C PHE A 162 4.23 12.39 -4.77
N ASN A 163 5.12 13.32 -5.00
CA ASN A 163 5.38 13.87 -6.34
C ASN A 163 6.63 13.28 -6.99
#